data_0e21012111c18855d11aa3d273c9cf41
#
_entry.id   0e21012111c18855d11aa3d273c9cf41
#
_cell.length_a   1.000
_cell.length_b   1.000
_cell.length_c   1.000
_cell.angle_alpha   90.00
_cell.angle_beta   90.00
_cell.angle_gamma   90.00
#
_symmetry.space_group_name_H-M   'P 1'
#
loop_
_entity.id
_entity.type
_entity.pdbx_description
1 polymer ?
#
loop_
_entity_poly.entity_id
_entity_poly.type
_entity_poly.pdbx_seq_one_letter_code
_entity_poly.pdbx_strand_id
1 'polypeptide(L)'
;MKALAVIRPPSICSWPPQSLPKSQYLRSQRFRKGGVMDEVFLNLFRKKMVEEVGWDSGKPGYDGLIEVANRLMLESPTNSHTKEAAVRILRSLFPPMLLQLYKLLIAPIQGGKVAAIMVARVTAITCEWLMGPCTVNSVDLPDGTSWNSGVFVEKCKYLEQSKCVGICVNTCKLPTQAFMKDYMGVPLVMEPNFSDYSCQFKFGILPPLPEDDATLKEPCLDICPNATRRREFTRNINVQQCPKA
;
A
#
# COMPACT_ATOMS: atom_id res chain seq x y z
N MET A 1 20.15 -18.85 -56.94
CA MET A 1 19.68 -19.33 -55.59
C MET A 1 20.55 -18.63 -54.55
N LYS A 2 19.96 -17.62 -53.85
CA LYS A 2 20.67 -16.89 -52.79
C LYS A 2 20.14 -17.40 -51.45
N ALA A 3 21.03 -17.96 -50.61
CA ALA A 3 20.71 -18.46 -49.28
C ALA A 3 20.50 -17.28 -48.33
N LEU A 4 19.33 -17.23 -47.69
CA LEU A 4 19.02 -16.30 -46.63
C LEU A 4 19.66 -16.78 -45.31
N ALA A 5 20.58 -16.00 -44.78
CA ALA A 5 21.17 -16.23 -43.45
C ALA A 5 20.16 -15.88 -42.38
N VAL A 6 19.81 -16.88 -41.55
CA VAL A 6 18.98 -16.71 -40.36
C VAL A 6 19.84 -16.13 -39.23
N ILE A 7 19.61 -14.86 -38.88
CA ILE A 7 20.28 -14.22 -37.72
C ILE A 7 19.54 -14.69 -36.46
N ARG A 8 20.25 -15.46 -35.63
CA ARG A 8 19.79 -15.83 -34.26
C ARG A 8 19.94 -14.62 -33.34
N PRO A 9 18.93 -14.29 -32.50
CA PRO A 9 19.09 -13.25 -31.46
C PRO A 9 20.08 -13.73 -30.38
N PRO A 10 20.80 -12.81 -29.71
CA PRO A 10 21.73 -13.15 -28.65
C PRO A 10 21.02 -13.71 -27.43
N SER A 11 21.61 -14.76 -26.86
CA SER A 11 21.16 -15.44 -25.65
C SER A 11 21.09 -14.45 -24.46
N ILE A 12 19.93 -14.27 -23.87
CA ILE A 12 19.75 -13.53 -22.63
C ILE A 12 20.44 -14.32 -21.52
N CYS A 13 21.50 -13.76 -20.94
CA CYS A 13 22.12 -14.27 -19.72
C CYS A 13 21.11 -14.30 -18.58
N SER A 14 20.61 -15.47 -18.27
CA SER A 14 19.84 -15.71 -17.04
C SER A 14 20.83 -15.75 -15.86
N TRP A 15 20.78 -14.71 -15.02
CA TRP A 15 21.40 -14.76 -13.70
C TRP A 15 20.60 -15.74 -12.84
N PRO A 16 21.26 -16.71 -12.16
CA PRO A 16 20.55 -17.55 -11.20
C PRO A 16 20.11 -16.70 -10.01
N PRO A 17 18.90 -16.93 -9.45
CA PRO A 17 18.46 -16.25 -8.23
C PRO A 17 19.45 -16.61 -7.12
N GLN A 18 20.09 -15.60 -6.52
CA GLN A 18 20.93 -15.80 -5.32
C GLN A 18 19.99 -16.23 -4.17
N SER A 19 20.01 -17.50 -3.86
CA SER A 19 19.37 -18.05 -2.68
C SER A 19 20.04 -17.49 -1.43
N LEU A 20 19.36 -16.62 -0.72
CA LEU A 20 19.76 -16.14 0.60
C LEU A 20 19.99 -17.34 1.54
N PRO A 21 21.04 -17.30 2.40
CA PRO A 21 21.31 -18.39 3.34
C PRO A 21 20.12 -18.61 4.27
N LYS A 22 19.73 -19.87 4.49
CA LYS A 22 18.61 -20.29 5.34
C LYS A 22 18.60 -19.66 6.75
N SER A 23 19.76 -19.25 7.26
CA SER A 23 19.90 -18.54 8.54
C SER A 23 19.32 -17.13 8.53
N GLN A 24 19.36 -16.43 7.40
CA GLN A 24 18.72 -15.11 7.25
C GLN A 24 17.21 -15.24 7.06
N TYR A 25 16.75 -16.27 6.35
CA TYR A 25 15.32 -16.57 6.18
C TYR A 25 14.64 -16.90 7.52
N LEU A 26 15.31 -17.68 8.41
CA LEU A 26 14.79 -18.00 9.75
C LEU A 26 14.84 -16.81 10.71
N ARG A 27 15.69 -15.81 10.45
CA ARG A 27 15.78 -14.60 11.27
C ARG A 27 14.65 -13.59 10.93
N SER A 28 14.16 -13.58 9.69
CA SER A 28 13.03 -12.73 9.28
C SER A 28 11.67 -13.27 9.77
N GLN A 29 11.55 -14.55 10.03
CA GLN A 29 10.33 -15.18 10.54
C GLN A 29 10.11 -15.06 12.06
N ARG A 30 11.04 -14.44 12.79
CA ARG A 30 10.76 -14.07 14.14
C ARG A 30 9.89 -12.82 14.13
N PHE A 31 8.57 -13.00 13.88
CA PHE A 31 7.56 -12.01 14.24
C PHE A 31 7.94 -11.47 15.62
N ARG A 32 8.45 -10.24 15.69
CA ARG A 32 8.47 -9.55 16.96
C ARG A 32 7.05 -9.64 17.48
N LYS A 33 6.84 -10.29 18.62
CA LYS A 33 5.59 -10.15 19.37
C LYS A 33 5.31 -8.66 19.38
N GLY A 34 4.17 -8.24 18.83
CA GLY A 34 3.84 -6.84 18.66
C GLY A 34 4.14 -6.12 19.98
N GLY A 35 4.96 -5.07 19.92
CA GLY A 35 5.27 -4.29 21.11
C GLY A 35 3.99 -3.64 21.63
N VAL A 36 3.96 -3.23 22.89
CA VAL A 36 2.82 -2.48 23.48
C VAL A 36 2.41 -1.31 22.57
N MET A 37 3.37 -0.68 21.89
CA MET A 37 3.10 0.41 20.94
C MET A 37 2.32 -0.04 19.70
N ASP A 38 2.58 -1.25 19.19
CA ASP A 38 1.85 -1.77 18.02
C ASP A 38 0.36 -1.97 18.35
N GLU A 39 0.06 -2.46 19.55
CA GLU A 39 -1.32 -2.60 20.03
C GLU A 39 -2.00 -1.24 20.23
N VAL A 40 -1.27 -0.25 20.74
CA VAL A 40 -1.78 1.12 20.90
C VAL A 40 -2.14 1.72 19.54
N PHE A 41 -1.24 1.63 18.55
CA PHE A 41 -1.50 2.12 17.20
C PHE A 41 -2.63 1.37 16.52
N LEU A 42 -2.67 0.05 16.63
CA LEU A 42 -3.75 -0.78 16.09
C LEU A 42 -5.10 -0.36 16.65
N ASN A 43 -5.21 -0.24 17.97
CA ASN A 43 -6.44 0.12 18.64
C ASN A 43 -6.89 1.55 18.31
N LEU A 44 -5.94 2.50 18.25
CA LEU A 44 -6.24 3.88 17.86
C LEU A 44 -6.78 3.93 16.42
N PHE A 45 -6.09 3.27 15.50
CA PHE A 45 -6.48 3.26 14.09
C PHE A 45 -7.83 2.57 13.88
N ARG A 46 -8.04 1.39 14.48
CA ARG A 46 -9.31 0.68 14.45
C ARG A 46 -10.45 1.52 15.01
N LYS A 47 -10.24 2.20 16.15
CA LYS A 47 -11.23 3.11 16.74
C LYS A 47 -11.64 4.19 15.74
N LYS A 48 -10.68 4.82 15.05
CA LYS A 48 -10.97 5.84 14.04
C LYS A 48 -11.71 5.29 12.82
N MET A 49 -11.40 4.07 12.41
CA MET A 49 -12.17 3.39 11.36
C MET A 49 -13.60 3.09 11.80
N VAL A 50 -13.79 2.60 13.02
CA VAL A 50 -15.11 2.31 13.59
C VAL A 50 -15.96 3.59 13.73
N GLU A 51 -15.35 4.69 14.16
CA GLU A 51 -16.02 6.01 14.22
C GLU A 51 -16.55 6.45 12.85
N GLU A 52 -15.79 6.19 11.77
CA GLU A 52 -16.18 6.54 10.40
C GLU A 52 -17.22 5.58 9.81
N VAL A 53 -17.08 4.28 10.07
CA VAL A 53 -17.94 3.22 9.50
C VAL A 53 -19.25 3.07 10.29
N GLY A 54 -19.27 3.48 11.56
CA GLY A 54 -20.41 3.29 12.46
C GLY A 54 -20.62 1.84 12.92
N TRP A 55 -19.62 0.97 12.73
CA TRP A 55 -19.70 -0.45 13.10
C TRP A 55 -18.34 -1.01 13.49
N ASP A 56 -18.30 -1.93 14.45
CA ASP A 56 -17.10 -2.68 14.82
C ASP A 56 -17.28 -4.18 14.60
N SER A 57 -16.17 -4.85 14.38
CA SER A 57 -16.12 -6.30 14.26
C SER A 57 -16.07 -6.97 15.62
N GLY A 58 -16.74 -8.12 15.75
CA GLY A 58 -16.59 -9.00 16.93
C GLY A 58 -15.24 -9.70 17.01
N LYS A 59 -14.40 -9.65 15.95
CA LYS A 59 -13.06 -10.25 15.94
C LYS A 59 -12.06 -9.35 16.65
N PRO A 60 -11.12 -9.94 17.43
CA PRO A 60 -10.09 -9.16 18.13
C PRO A 60 -9.00 -8.66 17.17
N GLY A 61 -8.27 -7.64 17.59
CA GLY A 61 -7.00 -7.22 17.01
C GLY A 61 -7.08 -6.91 15.51
N TYR A 62 -6.09 -7.41 14.78
CA TYR A 62 -5.90 -7.12 13.37
C TYR A 62 -6.98 -7.73 12.45
N ASP A 63 -7.51 -8.91 12.78
CA ASP A 63 -8.60 -9.54 12.01
C ASP A 63 -9.86 -8.67 12.04
N GLY A 64 -10.16 -8.06 13.17
CA GLY A 64 -11.23 -7.09 13.28
C GLY A 64 -11.00 -5.83 12.46
N LEU A 65 -9.76 -5.32 12.42
CA LEU A 65 -9.39 -4.19 11.57
C LEU A 65 -9.68 -4.49 10.08
N ILE A 66 -9.28 -5.67 9.60
CA ILE A 66 -9.52 -6.09 8.21
C ILE A 66 -11.02 -6.19 7.91
N GLU A 67 -11.83 -6.68 8.85
CA GLU A 67 -13.28 -6.72 8.66
C GLU A 67 -13.90 -5.33 8.56
N VAL A 68 -13.48 -4.39 9.42
CA VAL A 68 -13.95 -2.99 9.34
C VAL A 68 -13.53 -2.35 8.02
N ALA A 69 -12.29 -2.59 7.56
CA ALA A 69 -11.83 -2.11 6.25
C ALA A 69 -12.64 -2.70 5.08
N ASN A 70 -12.95 -3.99 5.16
CA ASN A 70 -13.77 -4.65 4.15
C ASN A 70 -15.19 -4.07 4.13
N ARG A 71 -15.77 -3.82 5.29
CA ARG A 71 -17.09 -3.21 5.42
C ARG A 71 -17.09 -1.78 4.85
N LEU A 72 -16.10 -0.96 5.19
CA LEU A 72 -15.93 0.37 4.62
C LEU A 72 -15.96 0.34 3.09
N MET A 73 -15.21 -0.59 2.48
CA MET A 73 -15.16 -0.71 1.03
C MET A 73 -16.48 -1.20 0.43
N LEU A 74 -17.13 -2.18 1.03
CA LEU A 74 -18.33 -2.81 0.46
C LEU A 74 -19.60 -1.97 0.62
N GLU A 75 -19.76 -1.27 1.75
CA GLU A 75 -20.94 -0.49 2.06
C GLU A 75 -20.89 0.94 1.50
N SER A 76 -19.70 1.42 1.12
CA SER A 76 -19.58 2.72 0.46
C SER A 76 -20.25 2.70 -0.93
N PRO A 77 -21.03 3.73 -1.28
CA PRO A 77 -21.75 3.77 -2.55
C PRO A 77 -20.83 3.80 -3.76
N THR A 78 -19.65 4.42 -3.66
CA THR A 78 -18.64 4.48 -4.71
C THR A 78 -17.22 4.32 -4.17
N ASN A 79 -16.26 4.02 -5.05
CA ASN A 79 -14.85 3.97 -4.68
C ASN A 79 -14.33 5.34 -4.20
N SER A 80 -14.86 6.45 -4.75
CA SER A 80 -14.54 7.81 -4.28
C SER A 80 -14.95 8.02 -2.82
N HIS A 81 -16.15 7.60 -2.44
CA HIS A 81 -16.60 7.67 -1.05
C HIS A 81 -15.74 6.83 -0.11
N THR A 82 -15.35 5.63 -0.53
CA THR A 82 -14.41 4.79 0.25
C THR A 82 -13.07 5.51 0.47
N LYS A 83 -12.50 6.06 -0.62
CA LYS A 83 -11.24 6.82 -0.57
C LYS A 83 -11.36 8.04 0.34
N GLU A 84 -12.43 8.83 0.22
CA GLU A 84 -12.64 10.03 1.04
C GLU A 84 -12.82 9.68 2.52
N ALA A 85 -13.58 8.63 2.84
CA ALA A 85 -13.73 8.14 4.20
C ALA A 85 -12.37 7.69 4.78
N ALA A 86 -11.58 6.94 4.01
CA ALA A 86 -10.24 6.54 4.44
C ALA A 86 -9.30 7.75 4.64
N VAL A 87 -9.40 8.80 3.80
CA VAL A 87 -8.68 10.07 4.02
C VAL A 87 -9.12 10.75 5.32
N ARG A 88 -10.43 10.78 5.63
CA ARG A 88 -10.92 11.33 6.91
C ARG A 88 -10.37 10.56 8.11
N ILE A 89 -10.32 9.23 8.02
CA ILE A 89 -9.70 8.37 9.05
C ILE A 89 -8.23 8.77 9.26
N LEU A 90 -7.43 8.84 8.18
CA LEU A 90 -6.02 9.22 8.26
C LEU A 90 -5.83 10.60 8.89
N ARG A 91 -6.64 11.57 8.50
CA ARG A 91 -6.60 12.93 9.08
C ARG A 91 -6.92 12.95 10.57
N SER A 92 -7.86 12.13 11.01
CA SER A 92 -8.30 12.07 12.42
C SER A 92 -7.26 11.48 13.37
N LEU A 93 -6.17 10.90 12.84
CA LEU A 93 -5.04 10.41 13.63
C LEU A 93 -4.10 11.54 14.09
N PHE A 94 -4.23 12.72 13.51
CA PHE A 94 -3.33 13.85 13.78
C PHE A 94 -4.09 15.02 14.44
N PRO A 95 -3.43 15.76 15.33
CA PRO A 95 -3.99 17.02 15.83
C PRO A 95 -4.32 17.99 14.69
N PRO A 96 -5.40 18.78 14.79
CA PRO A 96 -5.93 19.59 13.68
C PRO A 96 -4.93 20.52 13.00
N MET A 97 -4.02 21.15 13.77
CA MET A 97 -3.06 22.13 13.23
C MET A 97 -1.76 21.49 12.72
N LEU A 98 -1.45 20.24 13.13
CA LEU A 98 -0.15 19.63 12.87
C LEU A 98 0.13 19.44 11.38
N LEU A 99 -0.84 18.97 10.63
CA LEU A 99 -0.71 18.74 9.19
C LEU A 99 -0.50 20.04 8.43
N GLN A 100 -1.22 21.09 8.80
CA GLN A 100 -1.07 22.42 8.18
C GLN A 100 0.30 23.01 8.46
N LEU A 101 0.77 22.96 9.70
CA LEU A 101 2.09 23.44 10.08
C LEU A 101 3.19 22.64 9.36
N TYR A 102 3.05 21.33 9.29
CA TYR A 102 3.99 20.49 8.54
C TYR A 102 4.04 20.88 7.06
N LYS A 103 2.88 21.02 6.42
CA LYS A 103 2.77 21.39 5.00
C LYS A 103 3.35 22.78 4.70
N LEU A 104 3.19 23.73 5.61
CA LEU A 104 3.69 25.11 5.42
C LEU A 104 5.18 25.26 5.76
N LEU A 105 5.64 24.61 6.81
CA LEU A 105 6.98 24.83 7.35
C LEU A 105 8.01 23.80 6.91
N ILE A 106 7.61 22.53 6.77
CA ILE A 106 8.54 21.42 6.51
C ILE A 106 8.51 20.98 5.05
N ALA A 107 7.30 20.87 4.46
CA ALA A 107 7.16 20.35 3.10
C ALA A 107 7.96 21.16 2.04
N PRO A 108 8.12 22.48 2.11
CA PRO A 108 8.86 23.23 1.10
C PRO A 108 10.38 23.13 1.21
N ILE A 109 10.91 22.65 2.35
CA ILE A 109 12.36 22.64 2.61
C ILE A 109 13.09 21.82 1.54
N GLN A 110 14.09 22.43 0.90
CA GLN A 110 14.88 21.82 -0.17
C GLN A 110 14.03 21.19 -1.28
N GLY A 111 12.96 21.87 -1.69
CA GLY A 111 12.09 21.38 -2.75
C GLY A 111 11.31 20.09 -2.38
N GLY A 112 11.08 19.85 -1.09
CA GLY A 112 10.37 18.67 -0.59
C GLY A 112 11.25 17.50 -0.16
N LYS A 113 12.56 17.55 -0.43
CA LYS A 113 13.50 16.46 -0.13
C LYS A 113 13.52 16.11 1.37
N VAL A 114 13.62 17.11 2.23
CA VAL A 114 13.69 16.92 3.68
C VAL A 114 12.39 16.25 4.17
N ALA A 115 11.25 16.75 3.74
CA ALA A 115 9.95 16.20 4.09
C ALA A 115 9.78 14.76 3.64
N ALA A 116 10.13 14.44 2.38
CA ALA A 116 10.04 13.09 1.82
C ALA A 116 10.90 12.09 2.60
N ILE A 117 12.15 12.43 2.92
CA ILE A 117 13.05 11.57 3.69
C ILE A 117 12.54 11.38 5.14
N MET A 118 12.06 12.45 5.78
CA MET A 118 11.51 12.37 7.13
C MET A 118 10.28 11.46 7.18
N VAL A 119 9.33 11.65 6.26
CA VAL A 119 8.11 10.84 6.21
C VAL A 119 8.45 9.37 5.92
N ALA A 120 9.37 9.07 5.02
CA ALA A 120 9.81 7.71 4.75
C ALA A 120 10.34 7.03 6.01
N ARG A 121 11.21 7.69 6.78
CA ARG A 121 11.76 7.15 8.03
C ARG A 121 10.69 6.96 9.10
N VAL A 122 9.82 7.96 9.29
CA VAL A 122 8.72 7.86 10.26
C VAL A 122 7.78 6.72 9.87
N THR A 123 7.41 6.61 8.61
CA THR A 123 6.56 5.52 8.10
C THR A 123 7.19 4.15 8.37
N ALA A 124 8.47 3.97 8.07
CA ALA A 124 9.16 2.71 8.31
C ALA A 124 9.18 2.30 9.79
N ILE A 125 9.24 3.26 10.72
CA ILE A 125 9.28 2.97 12.16
C ILE A 125 7.87 2.77 12.74
N THR A 126 6.90 3.59 12.31
CA THR A 126 5.59 3.68 12.96
C THR A 126 4.49 2.83 12.31
N CYS A 127 4.71 2.29 11.11
CA CYS A 127 3.67 1.57 10.37
C CYS A 127 3.95 0.06 10.21
N GLU A 128 5.01 -0.48 10.84
CA GLU A 128 5.29 -1.92 10.80
C GLU A 128 4.12 -2.77 11.34
N TRP A 129 3.42 -2.29 12.36
CA TRP A 129 2.26 -2.97 12.92
C TRP A 129 1.14 -3.17 11.89
N LEU A 130 1.01 -2.25 10.91
CA LEU A 130 -0.02 -2.27 9.86
C LEU A 130 0.45 -3.03 8.62
N MET A 131 1.67 -2.73 8.15
CA MET A 131 2.17 -3.21 6.87
C MET A 131 3.06 -4.45 6.98
N GLY A 132 3.60 -4.74 8.17
CA GLY A 132 4.67 -5.71 8.37
C GLY A 132 6.06 -5.09 8.21
N PRO A 133 7.13 -5.91 8.28
CA PRO A 133 8.50 -5.44 8.18
C PRO A 133 8.76 -4.62 6.92
N CYS A 134 9.41 -3.49 7.09
CA CYS A 134 9.75 -2.60 5.99
C CYS A 134 11.13 -1.96 6.19
N THR A 135 11.74 -1.54 5.09
CA THR A 135 13.06 -0.94 5.06
C THR A 135 13.04 0.36 4.26
N VAL A 136 13.83 1.35 4.70
CA VAL A 136 14.05 2.57 3.92
C VAL A 136 15.04 2.28 2.80
N ASN A 137 14.70 2.69 1.58
CA ASN A 137 15.54 2.54 0.41
C ASN A 137 15.66 3.83 -0.40
N SER A 138 16.55 3.82 -1.37
CA SER A 138 16.73 4.93 -2.30
C SER A 138 15.70 4.86 -3.42
N VAL A 139 15.24 6.02 -3.87
CA VAL A 139 14.27 6.20 -4.95
C VAL A 139 14.86 7.20 -5.95
N ASP A 140 14.85 6.84 -7.22
CA ASP A 140 15.24 7.72 -8.32
C ASP A 140 14.06 8.61 -8.70
N LEU A 141 14.30 9.91 -8.75
CA LEU A 141 13.30 10.91 -9.12
C LEU A 141 13.35 11.18 -10.64
N PRO A 142 12.28 11.74 -11.21
CA PRO A 142 12.22 12.07 -12.63
C PRO A 142 13.30 13.06 -13.12
N ASP A 143 13.88 13.83 -12.21
CA ASP A 143 14.96 14.78 -12.48
C ASP A 143 16.36 14.14 -12.51
N GLY A 144 16.45 12.81 -12.33
CA GLY A 144 17.70 12.06 -12.29
C GLY A 144 18.41 12.08 -10.93
N THR A 145 17.86 12.77 -9.92
CA THR A 145 18.38 12.72 -8.54
C THR A 145 17.87 11.49 -7.80
N SER A 146 18.60 11.04 -6.78
CA SER A 146 18.21 9.91 -5.95
C SER A 146 18.11 10.33 -4.49
N TRP A 147 16.98 9.97 -3.84
CA TRP A 147 16.72 10.29 -2.43
C TRP A 147 16.44 9.03 -1.62
N ASN A 148 16.91 8.99 -0.37
CA ASN A 148 16.54 7.94 0.59
C ASN A 148 15.13 8.16 1.14
N SER A 149 14.16 8.22 0.23
CA SER A 149 12.76 8.54 0.49
C SER A 149 11.81 7.40 0.11
N GLY A 150 12.34 6.21 -0.16
CA GLY A 150 11.54 5.01 -0.37
C GLY A 150 11.29 4.24 0.92
N VAL A 151 10.20 3.47 0.95
CA VAL A 151 9.94 2.43 1.95
C VAL A 151 9.52 1.17 1.22
N PHE A 152 10.32 0.14 1.34
CA PHE A 152 10.02 -1.17 0.78
C PHE A 152 9.44 -2.09 1.85
N VAL A 153 8.24 -2.59 1.60
CA VAL A 153 7.55 -3.57 2.42
C VAL A 153 7.73 -4.92 1.77
N GLU A 154 8.48 -5.83 2.40
CA GLU A 154 8.80 -7.14 1.83
C GLU A 154 7.54 -8.00 1.60
N LYS A 155 6.62 -7.96 2.56
CA LYS A 155 5.34 -8.67 2.49
C LYS A 155 4.28 -7.91 3.28
N CYS A 156 3.40 -7.23 2.55
CA CYS A 156 2.39 -6.38 3.15
C CYS A 156 1.34 -7.20 3.91
N LYS A 157 1.36 -7.11 5.23
CA LYS A 157 0.40 -7.78 6.12
C LYS A 157 -1.05 -7.40 5.80
N TYR A 158 -1.29 -6.13 5.46
CA TYR A 158 -2.63 -5.65 5.13
C TYR A 158 -3.19 -6.32 3.87
N LEU A 159 -2.36 -6.45 2.82
CA LEU A 159 -2.74 -7.13 1.58
C LEU A 159 -2.83 -8.65 1.77
N GLU A 160 -1.87 -9.26 2.49
CA GLU A 160 -1.85 -10.70 2.78
C GLU A 160 -3.08 -11.15 3.60
N GLN A 161 -3.50 -10.36 4.59
CA GLN A 161 -4.64 -10.67 5.43
C GLN A 161 -5.98 -10.39 4.73
N SER A 162 -6.08 -9.28 4.00
CA SER A 162 -7.31 -8.95 3.27
C SER A 162 -7.52 -9.79 2.02
N LYS A 163 -6.44 -10.22 1.36
CA LYS A 163 -6.45 -10.98 0.09
C LYS A 163 -7.33 -10.30 -0.98
N CYS A 164 -7.36 -8.97 -0.97
CA CYS A 164 -8.29 -8.21 -1.79
C CYS A 164 -7.62 -6.98 -2.41
N VAL A 165 -7.58 -6.95 -3.76
CA VAL A 165 -7.08 -5.80 -4.52
C VAL A 165 -7.87 -4.54 -4.18
N GLY A 166 -9.20 -4.62 -4.13
CA GLY A 166 -10.06 -3.48 -3.84
C GLY A 166 -9.81 -2.85 -2.46
N ILE A 167 -9.57 -3.66 -1.41
CA ILE A 167 -9.19 -3.16 -0.08
C ILE A 167 -7.83 -2.46 -0.18
N CYS A 168 -6.83 -3.09 -0.79
CA CYS A 168 -5.51 -2.48 -0.96
C CYS A 168 -5.60 -1.12 -1.67
N VAL A 169 -6.33 -1.07 -2.78
CA VAL A 169 -6.42 0.14 -3.61
C VAL A 169 -7.22 1.23 -2.93
N ASN A 170 -8.45 0.95 -2.49
CA ASN A 170 -9.41 1.99 -2.07
C ASN A 170 -9.31 2.38 -0.60
N THR A 171 -8.76 1.52 0.28
CA THR A 171 -8.63 1.84 1.71
C THR A 171 -7.18 2.08 2.14
N CYS A 172 -6.19 1.79 1.28
CA CYS A 172 -4.78 2.00 1.57
C CYS A 172 -4.10 2.89 0.52
N LYS A 173 -3.87 2.39 -0.72
CA LYS A 173 -3.07 3.09 -1.73
C LYS A 173 -3.60 4.49 -2.06
N LEU A 174 -4.77 4.57 -2.64
CA LEU A 174 -5.32 5.85 -3.12
C LEU A 174 -5.55 6.88 -2.01
N PRO A 175 -6.13 6.51 -0.84
CA PRO A 175 -6.30 7.48 0.23
C PRO A 175 -4.98 7.92 0.86
N THR A 176 -3.99 7.03 0.99
CA THR A 176 -2.67 7.41 1.51
C THR A 176 -1.94 8.35 0.56
N GLN A 177 -1.97 8.09 -0.76
CA GLN A 177 -1.41 9.00 -1.76
C GLN A 177 -2.08 10.37 -1.72
N ALA A 178 -3.42 10.43 -1.64
CA ALA A 178 -4.17 11.67 -1.52
C ALA A 178 -3.85 12.41 -0.21
N PHE A 179 -3.86 11.71 0.92
CA PHE A 179 -3.53 12.27 2.23
C PHE A 179 -2.12 12.88 2.25
N MET A 180 -1.12 12.15 1.78
CA MET A 180 0.26 12.63 1.76
C MET A 180 0.44 13.87 0.88
N LYS A 181 -0.13 13.85 -0.33
CA LYS A 181 -0.06 14.98 -1.25
C LYS A 181 -0.84 16.19 -0.75
N ASP A 182 -2.11 16.01 -0.40
CA ASP A 182 -3.04 17.12 -0.21
C ASP A 182 -2.93 17.74 1.19
N TYR A 183 -2.66 16.93 2.22
CA TYR A 183 -2.61 17.39 3.62
C TYR A 183 -1.21 17.55 4.17
N MET A 184 -0.24 16.71 3.74
CA MET A 184 1.15 16.83 4.19
C MET A 184 2.05 17.56 3.18
N GLY A 185 1.61 17.75 1.93
CA GLY A 185 2.42 18.38 0.88
C GLY A 185 3.59 17.51 0.38
N VAL A 186 3.54 16.21 0.63
CA VAL A 186 4.56 15.24 0.20
C VAL A 186 3.93 14.28 -0.81
N PRO A 187 4.20 14.43 -2.12
CA PRO A 187 3.73 13.47 -3.11
C PRO A 187 4.20 12.06 -2.79
N LEU A 188 3.38 11.07 -3.08
CA LEU A 188 3.67 9.66 -2.82
C LEU A 188 3.12 8.79 -3.95
N VAL A 189 3.98 7.92 -4.48
CA VAL A 189 3.56 6.77 -5.30
C VAL A 189 3.65 5.51 -4.46
N MET A 190 2.62 4.68 -4.52
CA MET A 190 2.60 3.34 -3.92
C MET A 190 2.43 2.31 -5.02
N GLU A 191 3.33 1.33 -5.06
CA GLU A 191 3.37 0.26 -6.05
C GLU A 191 3.22 -1.11 -5.36
N PRO A 192 1.98 -1.56 -5.08
CA PRO A 192 1.74 -2.89 -4.56
C PRO A 192 1.98 -3.95 -5.64
N ASN A 193 2.65 -5.03 -5.27
CA ASN A 193 2.81 -6.22 -6.09
C ASN A 193 1.87 -7.31 -5.57
N PHE A 194 0.89 -7.70 -6.36
CA PHE A 194 -0.14 -8.66 -5.94
C PHE A 194 0.30 -10.13 -6.07
N SER A 195 1.45 -10.40 -6.69
CA SER A 195 1.97 -11.77 -6.83
C SER A 195 2.76 -12.22 -5.60
N ASP A 196 3.53 -11.33 -4.98
CA ASP A 196 4.36 -11.62 -3.79
C ASP A 196 3.94 -10.84 -2.53
N TYR A 197 2.94 -9.95 -2.67
CA TYR A 197 2.44 -9.06 -1.62
C TYR A 197 3.45 -8.00 -1.15
N SER A 198 4.51 -7.75 -1.90
CA SER A 198 5.41 -6.63 -1.60
C SER A 198 4.76 -5.29 -1.96
N CYS A 199 5.30 -4.19 -1.43
CA CYS A 199 4.84 -2.85 -1.80
C CYS A 199 5.99 -1.85 -1.69
N GLN A 200 6.19 -1.07 -2.76
CA GLN A 200 7.16 0.02 -2.76
C GLN A 200 6.45 1.37 -2.59
N PHE A 201 6.85 2.13 -1.60
CA PHE A 201 6.45 3.53 -1.39
C PHE A 201 7.58 4.42 -1.91
N LYS A 202 7.24 5.46 -2.67
CA LYS A 202 8.20 6.42 -3.24
C LYS A 202 7.74 7.83 -2.88
N PHE A 203 8.24 8.37 -1.78
CA PHE A 203 7.92 9.74 -1.36
C PHE A 203 8.71 10.75 -2.18
N GLY A 204 8.06 11.83 -2.58
CA GLY A 204 8.60 12.88 -3.47
C GLY A 204 8.20 12.70 -4.93
N ILE A 205 7.53 11.60 -5.30
CA ILE A 205 7.07 11.34 -6.67
C ILE A 205 5.56 11.46 -6.75
N LEU A 206 5.07 12.20 -7.75
CA LEU A 206 3.65 12.32 -8.05
C LEU A 206 3.09 10.99 -8.56
N PRO A 207 1.93 10.55 -8.05
CA PRO A 207 1.27 9.35 -8.60
C PRO A 207 0.87 9.56 -10.06
N PRO A 208 0.83 8.48 -10.86
CA PRO A 208 0.33 8.54 -12.23
C PRO A 208 -1.16 8.92 -12.23
N LEU A 209 -1.65 9.33 -13.40
CA LEU A 209 -3.07 9.52 -13.62
C LEU A 209 -3.82 8.17 -13.48
N PRO A 210 -5.10 8.18 -13.10
CA PRO A 210 -5.85 6.93 -12.90
C PRO A 210 -5.85 6.01 -14.14
N GLU A 211 -5.87 6.56 -15.33
CA GLU A 211 -5.80 5.82 -16.60
C GLU A 211 -4.45 5.13 -16.83
N ASP A 212 -3.38 5.67 -16.26
CA ASP A 212 -2.01 5.16 -16.39
C ASP A 212 -1.59 4.27 -15.20
N ASP A 213 -2.40 4.21 -14.14
CA ASP A 213 -2.11 3.39 -12.97
C ASP A 213 -2.50 1.92 -13.21
N ALA A 214 -1.51 1.10 -13.52
CA ALA A 214 -1.69 -0.34 -13.75
C ALA A 214 -2.39 -1.05 -12.58
N THR A 215 -2.20 -0.57 -11.34
CA THR A 215 -2.82 -1.15 -10.14
C THR A 215 -4.35 -1.12 -10.18
N LEU A 216 -4.94 -0.11 -10.86
CA LEU A 216 -6.39 0.02 -10.98
C LEU A 216 -7.00 -0.96 -12.00
N LYS A 217 -6.14 -1.58 -12.82
CA LYS A 217 -6.54 -2.56 -13.84
C LYS A 217 -6.34 -4.01 -13.38
N GLU A 218 -5.84 -4.20 -12.15
CA GLU A 218 -5.55 -5.53 -11.62
C GLU A 218 -6.83 -6.36 -11.40
N PRO A 219 -6.82 -7.64 -11.80
CA PRO A 219 -7.93 -8.54 -11.56
C PRO A 219 -8.06 -8.88 -10.07
N CYS A 220 -9.22 -9.40 -9.68
CA CYS A 220 -9.36 -9.99 -8.35
C CYS A 220 -8.40 -11.15 -8.17
N LEU A 221 -7.75 -11.22 -7.02
CA LEU A 221 -6.96 -12.40 -6.66
C LEU A 221 -7.85 -13.64 -6.65
N ASP A 222 -7.31 -14.79 -7.06
CA ASP A 222 -8.06 -16.07 -7.08
C ASP A 222 -8.59 -16.43 -5.70
N ILE A 223 -7.83 -16.12 -4.66
CA ILE A 223 -8.15 -16.33 -3.24
C ILE A 223 -8.96 -15.19 -2.61
N CYS A 224 -9.43 -14.21 -3.40
CA CYS A 224 -10.16 -13.06 -2.87
C CYS A 224 -11.52 -13.46 -2.28
N PRO A 225 -11.77 -13.27 -0.96
CA PRO A 225 -13.03 -13.68 -0.32
C PRO A 225 -14.25 -13.01 -0.94
N ASN A 226 -14.12 -11.75 -1.35
CA ASN A 226 -15.19 -10.98 -1.97
C ASN A 226 -15.51 -11.48 -3.39
N ALA A 227 -14.48 -11.86 -4.16
CA ALA A 227 -14.67 -12.45 -5.48
C ALA A 227 -15.32 -13.83 -5.40
N THR A 228 -14.87 -14.69 -4.46
CA THR A 228 -15.46 -16.02 -4.23
C THR A 228 -16.94 -15.88 -3.87
N ARG A 229 -17.29 -15.03 -2.92
CA ARG A 229 -18.68 -14.79 -2.54
C ARG A 229 -19.54 -14.31 -3.73
N ARG A 230 -19.00 -13.43 -4.58
CA ARG A 230 -19.72 -12.99 -5.79
C ARG A 230 -19.91 -14.11 -6.81
N ARG A 231 -18.90 -14.97 -7.02
CA ARG A 231 -19.01 -16.13 -7.94
C ARG A 231 -20.08 -17.13 -7.48
N GLU A 232 -20.25 -17.31 -6.18
CA GLU A 232 -21.29 -18.16 -5.60
C GLU A 232 -22.70 -17.62 -5.88
N PHE A 233 -22.89 -16.29 -5.84
CA PHE A 233 -24.19 -15.66 -6.11
C PHE A 233 -24.49 -15.47 -7.60
N THR A 234 -23.45 -15.35 -8.43
CA THR A 234 -23.62 -14.99 -9.85
C THR A 234 -22.92 -16.03 -10.73
N ARG A 235 -23.65 -17.08 -11.12
CA ARG A 235 -23.13 -18.24 -11.88
C ARG A 235 -22.47 -17.92 -13.24
N ASN A 236 -22.42 -16.68 -13.74
CA ASN A 236 -22.04 -16.37 -15.12
C ASN A 236 -21.26 -15.05 -15.34
N ILE A 237 -20.58 -14.49 -14.37
CA ILE A 237 -19.79 -13.28 -14.64
C ILE A 237 -18.30 -13.62 -14.66
N ASN A 238 -17.74 -13.55 -15.88
CA ASN A 238 -16.30 -13.55 -16.10
C ASN A 238 -15.72 -12.20 -15.61
N VAL A 239 -15.41 -12.12 -14.31
CA VAL A 239 -14.90 -10.88 -13.72
C VAL A 239 -13.40 -10.83 -13.96
N GLN A 240 -12.99 -10.26 -15.09
CA GLN A 240 -11.58 -10.07 -15.44
C GLN A 240 -10.93 -8.94 -14.62
N GLN A 241 -11.70 -8.03 -14.05
CA GLN A 241 -11.22 -6.89 -13.27
C GLN A 241 -11.91 -6.82 -11.91
N CYS A 242 -11.20 -6.36 -10.88
CA CYS A 242 -11.83 -6.09 -9.59
C CYS A 242 -12.80 -4.90 -9.71
N PRO A 243 -14.11 -5.09 -9.49
CA PRO A 243 -15.08 -4.00 -9.65
C PRO A 243 -14.95 -2.91 -8.59
N LYS A 244 -14.03 -3.10 -7.64
CA LYS A 244 -13.69 -2.14 -6.59
C LYS A 244 -12.22 -1.69 -6.66
N ALA A 245 -11.53 -1.95 -7.78
CA ALA A 245 -10.20 -1.38 -8.02
C ALA A 245 -10.28 -0.14 -8.91
#